data_c9b226e342b8162ede3e9bde8831d138
#
_entry.id   c9b226e342b8162ede3e9bde8831d138
#
_cell.length_a   1.000
_cell.length_b   1.000
_cell.length_c   1.000
_cell.angle_alpha   90.00
_cell.angle_beta   90.00
_cell.angle_gamma   90.00
#
_symmetry.space_group_name_H-M   'P 1'
#
loop_
_entity.id
_entity.type
_entity.pdbx_description
1 polymer ?
#
loop_
_entity_poly.entity_id
_entity_poly.type
_entity_poly.pdbx_seq_one_letter_code
_entity_poly.pdbx_strand_id
1 'polypeptide(L)'
;MKNTFITEIDFDKELVQGAHNAINACLRLKPEERITIITDNDSIEIAASLISEINKVGSEYSLMVIEDYVVRPTPNMPKEILEDMLKSQVSIFCAQAQTGELSSRIQMTSVVNSNKMRHGHMVNINKQIMKEAMRADYQKVDELSQKLIEKARKARYIKCKSKGGTDIIAEFSPKLNWLKTSGIISVDKWGNLPGGEIFTSPLNVEGMFVCDGVVGDYLCQKYGDLKDTPLYIEIEDSRIKEMNCQNT
;
A
#
# COMPACT_ATOMS: atom_id res chain seq x y z
N MET A 1 -0.19 7.73 29.78
CA MET A 1 1.02 7.17 30.41
C MET A 1 1.18 5.70 30.02
N LYS A 2 1.28 5.36 28.73
CA LYS A 2 1.55 3.98 28.26
C LYS A 2 2.66 3.89 27.19
N ASN A 3 3.20 5.02 26.75
CA ASN A 3 4.21 5.05 25.64
C ASN A 3 5.65 4.73 26.05
N THR A 4 5.92 4.41 27.33
CA THR A 4 7.29 4.24 27.83
C THR A 4 7.87 2.85 27.59
N PHE A 5 7.06 1.86 27.22
CA PHE A 5 7.51 0.46 27.09
C PHE A 5 8.00 0.04 25.69
N ILE A 6 7.77 0.83 24.66
CA ILE A 6 8.00 0.37 23.27
C ILE A 6 9.40 0.66 22.76
N THR A 7 10.11 1.61 23.37
CA THR A 7 11.54 1.80 23.10
C THR A 7 12.42 0.62 23.57
N GLU A 8 11.84 -0.30 24.36
CA GLU A 8 12.48 -1.52 24.87
C GLU A 8 12.05 -2.80 24.13
N ILE A 9 11.14 -2.71 23.14
CA ILE A 9 10.76 -3.87 22.34
C ILE A 9 11.95 -4.24 21.45
N ASP A 10 12.54 -5.40 21.74
CA ASP A 10 13.52 -6.00 20.85
C ASP A 10 12.86 -6.42 19.54
N PHE A 11 13.49 -6.14 18.43
CA PHE A 11 13.00 -6.47 17.10
C PHE A 11 14.12 -7.06 16.24
N ASP A 12 13.71 -7.87 15.25
CA ASP A 12 14.64 -8.48 14.31
C ASP A 12 15.43 -7.41 13.55
N LYS A 13 16.75 -7.45 13.67
CA LYS A 13 17.67 -6.48 13.03
C LYS A 13 17.56 -6.46 11.51
N GLU A 14 17.05 -7.52 10.90
CA GLU A 14 16.78 -7.55 9.47
C GLU A 14 15.66 -6.61 9.04
N LEU A 15 14.82 -6.11 9.95
CA LEU A 15 13.79 -5.10 9.66
C LEU A 15 14.37 -3.70 9.47
N VAL A 16 15.57 -3.43 9.98
CA VAL A 16 16.20 -2.09 10.00
C VAL A 16 16.24 -1.46 8.60
N GLN A 17 16.66 -2.21 7.58
CA GLN A 17 16.78 -1.64 6.23
C GLN A 17 15.41 -1.24 5.64
N GLY A 18 14.38 -2.05 5.86
CA GLY A 18 13.02 -1.71 5.44
C GLY A 18 12.47 -0.49 6.19
N ALA A 19 12.72 -0.42 7.50
CA ALA A 19 12.35 0.72 8.32
C ALA A 19 13.10 2.00 7.89
N HIS A 20 14.41 1.90 7.64
CA HIS A 20 15.22 2.99 7.11
C HIS A 20 14.63 3.54 5.81
N ASN A 21 14.31 2.67 4.85
CA ASN A 21 13.71 3.09 3.60
C ASN A 21 12.35 3.77 3.81
N ALA A 22 11.48 3.22 4.66
CA ALA A 22 10.18 3.82 4.94
C ALA A 22 10.31 5.25 5.48
N ILE A 23 11.17 5.45 6.47
CA ILE A 23 11.33 6.74 7.16
C ILE A 23 12.15 7.73 6.33
N ASN A 24 13.32 7.31 5.82
CA ASN A 24 14.29 8.22 5.21
C ASN A 24 14.13 8.39 3.70
N ALA A 25 13.82 7.31 2.96
CA ALA A 25 13.67 7.37 1.51
C ALA A 25 12.24 7.71 1.09
N CYS A 26 11.24 7.00 1.63
CA CYS A 26 9.84 7.13 1.22
C CYS A 26 9.17 8.35 1.85
N LEU A 27 9.14 8.43 3.18
CA LEU A 27 8.54 9.53 3.92
C LEU A 27 9.43 10.77 3.99
N ARG A 28 10.74 10.61 3.94
CA ARG A 28 11.73 11.71 4.04
C ARG A 28 11.46 12.57 5.27
N LEU A 29 11.33 11.87 6.43
CA LEU A 29 11.05 12.50 7.71
C LEU A 29 12.21 13.43 8.10
N LYS A 30 11.87 14.59 8.67
CA LYS A 30 12.84 15.58 9.10
C LYS A 30 12.82 15.76 10.62
N PRO A 31 13.94 16.19 11.25
CA PRO A 31 14.03 16.36 12.69
C PRO A 31 12.98 17.31 13.30
N GLU A 32 12.62 18.35 12.55
CA GLU A 32 11.63 19.36 12.97
C GLU A 32 10.16 18.93 12.81
N GLU A 33 9.92 17.78 12.23
CA GLU A 33 8.57 17.26 12.00
C GLU A 33 8.17 16.28 13.11
N ARG A 34 6.85 16.15 13.28
CA ARG A 34 6.26 15.12 14.13
C ARG A 34 5.62 14.04 13.27
N ILE A 35 5.76 12.78 13.69
CA ILE A 35 5.15 11.63 13.03
C ILE A 35 4.20 10.88 13.96
N THR A 36 3.00 10.52 13.47
CA THR A 36 2.09 9.59 14.12
C THR A 36 2.24 8.20 13.51
N ILE A 37 2.57 7.20 14.34
CA ILE A 37 2.65 5.79 13.96
C ILE A 37 1.36 5.11 14.44
N ILE A 38 0.61 4.54 13.51
CA ILE A 38 -0.62 3.79 13.80
C ILE A 38 -0.32 2.31 13.53
N THR A 39 -0.49 1.48 14.55
CA THR A 39 -0.16 0.05 14.49
C THR A 39 -1.19 -0.78 15.25
N ASP A 40 -1.04 -2.09 15.17
CA ASP A 40 -1.76 -3.07 15.98
C ASP A 40 -0.79 -3.98 16.74
N ASN A 41 -1.33 -4.86 17.58
CA ASN A 41 -0.53 -5.78 18.36
C ASN A 41 0.29 -6.75 17.49
N ASP A 42 -0.23 -7.16 16.34
CA ASP A 42 0.44 -8.10 15.43
C ASP A 42 1.64 -7.47 14.71
N SER A 43 1.60 -6.15 14.50
CA SER A 43 2.64 -5.39 13.78
C SER A 43 3.57 -4.59 14.70
N ILE A 44 3.46 -4.78 16.02
CA ILE A 44 4.17 -3.96 17.01
C ILE A 44 5.70 -4.01 16.86
N GLU A 45 6.26 -5.15 16.47
CA GLU A 45 7.70 -5.30 16.23
C GLU A 45 8.17 -4.50 15.01
N ILE A 46 7.32 -4.40 13.98
CA ILE A 46 7.59 -3.55 12.81
C ILE A 46 7.54 -2.08 13.23
N ALA A 47 6.54 -1.68 14.02
CA ALA A 47 6.45 -0.33 14.57
C ALA A 47 7.70 0.03 15.40
N ALA A 48 8.21 -0.90 16.22
CA ALA A 48 9.44 -0.71 16.98
C ALA A 48 10.66 -0.46 16.06
N SER A 49 10.77 -1.20 14.95
CA SER A 49 11.84 -0.97 13.96
C SER A 49 11.75 0.41 13.30
N LEU A 50 10.53 0.89 13.00
CA LEU A 50 10.29 2.24 12.47
C LEU A 50 10.68 3.32 13.50
N ILE A 51 10.30 3.14 14.78
CA ILE A 51 10.66 4.05 15.87
C ILE A 51 12.16 4.15 16.03
N SER A 52 12.89 3.04 15.91
CA SER A 52 14.34 3.05 15.94
C SER A 52 14.95 3.98 14.88
N GLU A 53 14.39 4.01 13.67
CA GLU A 53 14.84 4.92 12.61
C GLU A 53 14.38 6.37 12.86
N ILE A 54 13.16 6.58 13.37
CA ILE A 54 12.66 7.90 13.74
C ILE A 54 13.54 8.55 14.82
N ASN A 55 13.97 7.77 15.83
CA ASN A 55 14.87 8.23 16.86
C ASN A 55 16.25 8.65 16.30
N LYS A 56 16.73 7.97 15.25
CA LYS A 56 17.98 8.39 14.55
C LYS A 56 17.82 9.69 13.78
N VAL A 57 16.63 9.96 13.25
CA VAL A 57 16.29 11.26 12.63
C VAL A 57 16.22 12.36 13.69
N GLY A 58 15.82 12.05 14.92
CA GLY A 58 15.60 13.01 16.00
C GLY A 58 14.24 13.70 15.95
N SER A 59 13.27 13.08 15.28
CA SER A 59 11.90 13.59 15.13
C SER A 59 11.02 13.21 16.33
N GLU A 60 10.10 14.08 16.72
CA GLU A 60 9.07 13.75 17.70
C GLU A 60 8.07 12.74 17.09
N TYR A 61 7.61 11.78 17.90
CA TYR A 61 6.62 10.80 17.45
C TYR A 61 5.58 10.49 18.51
N SER A 62 4.45 9.97 18.06
CA SER A 62 3.48 9.22 18.86
C SER A 62 3.25 7.83 18.28
N LEU A 63 3.03 6.88 19.16
CA LEU A 63 2.63 5.54 18.80
C LEU A 63 1.22 5.27 19.29
N MET A 64 0.36 4.88 18.35
CA MET A 64 -1.06 4.63 18.53
C MET A 64 -1.34 3.17 18.19
N VAL A 65 -1.44 2.31 19.22
CA VAL A 65 -1.85 0.91 19.06
C VAL A 65 -3.38 0.88 19.05
N ILE A 66 -3.97 0.38 17.98
CA ILE A 66 -5.44 0.47 17.76
C ILE A 66 -6.20 -0.22 18.89
N GLU A 67 -5.73 -1.36 19.37
CA GLU A 67 -6.35 -2.15 20.43
C GLU A 67 -6.33 -1.45 21.81
N ASP A 68 -5.50 -0.41 22.00
CA ASP A 68 -5.54 0.41 23.24
C ASP A 68 -6.79 1.29 23.31
N TYR A 69 -7.47 1.52 22.19
CA TYR A 69 -8.62 2.44 22.07
C TYR A 69 -9.93 1.73 21.76
N VAL A 70 -9.88 0.59 21.05
CA VAL A 70 -11.09 -0.09 20.57
C VAL A 70 -10.85 -1.59 20.37
N VAL A 71 -11.92 -2.37 20.55
CA VAL A 71 -11.92 -3.80 20.14
C VAL A 71 -12.06 -3.88 18.62
N ARG A 72 -11.24 -4.69 17.99
CA ARG A 72 -11.24 -4.92 16.52
C ARG A 72 -12.05 -6.19 16.17
N PRO A 73 -12.68 -6.26 14.97
CA PRO A 73 -12.69 -5.25 13.91
C PRO A 73 -13.58 -4.02 14.24
N THR A 74 -13.15 -2.85 13.78
CA THR A 74 -13.90 -1.62 13.99
C THR A 74 -14.16 -0.87 12.66
N PRO A 75 -15.41 -0.46 12.38
CA PRO A 75 -15.72 0.34 11.20
C PRO A 75 -15.28 1.80 11.33
N ASN A 76 -14.97 2.26 12.56
CA ASN A 76 -14.59 3.64 12.83
C ASN A 76 -13.18 3.71 13.42
N MET A 77 -12.35 4.59 12.86
CA MET A 77 -11.04 4.88 13.45
C MET A 77 -11.25 5.61 14.79
N PRO A 78 -10.60 5.16 15.89
CA PRO A 78 -10.68 5.86 17.17
C PRO A 78 -10.39 7.35 17.04
N LYS A 79 -11.21 8.15 17.70
CA LYS A 79 -11.12 9.61 17.64
C LYS A 79 -9.77 10.11 18.12
N GLU A 80 -9.22 9.50 19.16
CA GLU A 80 -7.93 9.82 19.74
C GLU A 80 -6.79 9.68 18.72
N ILE A 81 -6.86 8.66 17.84
CA ILE A 81 -5.90 8.44 16.77
C ILE A 81 -6.02 9.57 15.73
N LEU A 82 -7.25 9.89 15.30
CA LEU A 82 -7.48 10.98 14.34
C LEU A 82 -7.03 12.33 14.89
N GLU A 83 -7.29 12.61 16.16
CA GLU A 83 -6.87 13.84 16.85
C GLU A 83 -5.35 13.93 17.02
N ASP A 84 -4.66 12.80 17.23
CA ASP A 84 -3.21 12.78 17.30
C ASP A 84 -2.58 13.03 15.92
N MET A 85 -3.14 12.44 14.86
CA MET A 85 -2.70 12.68 13.49
C MET A 85 -2.73 14.17 13.12
N LEU A 86 -3.74 14.92 13.57
CA LEU A 86 -3.88 16.36 13.31
C LEU A 86 -2.71 17.20 13.88
N LYS A 87 -1.91 16.64 14.79
CA LYS A 87 -0.72 17.29 15.37
C LYS A 87 0.56 16.99 14.59
N SER A 88 0.48 16.14 13.56
CA SER A 88 1.65 15.61 12.85
C SER A 88 1.68 16.05 11.38
N GLN A 89 2.87 16.27 10.84
CA GLN A 89 3.11 16.52 9.42
C GLN A 89 3.24 15.20 8.63
N VAL A 90 3.57 14.12 9.34
CA VAL A 90 3.81 12.81 8.77
C VAL A 90 3.01 11.75 9.53
N SER A 91 2.54 10.73 8.85
CA SER A 91 1.95 9.56 9.51
C SER A 91 2.32 8.29 8.78
N ILE A 92 2.26 7.18 9.49
CA ILE A 92 2.44 5.84 8.94
C ILE A 92 1.43 4.89 9.57
N PHE A 93 0.77 4.11 8.74
CA PHE A 93 -0.12 3.03 9.15
C PHE A 93 0.57 1.70 8.88
N CYS A 94 0.87 0.93 9.91
CA CYS A 94 1.49 -0.38 9.83
C CYS A 94 0.70 -1.37 10.70
N ALA A 95 -0.42 -1.84 10.16
CA ALA A 95 -1.33 -2.75 10.85
C ALA A 95 -1.99 -3.74 9.89
N GLN A 96 -2.49 -4.84 10.43
CA GLN A 96 -3.27 -5.82 9.69
C GLN A 96 -4.66 -5.27 9.39
N ALA A 97 -5.18 -5.51 8.19
CA ALA A 97 -6.56 -5.20 7.86
C ALA A 97 -7.46 -6.34 8.32
N GLN A 98 -8.54 -6.02 9.04
CA GLN A 98 -9.59 -6.97 9.37
C GLN A 98 -10.85 -6.70 8.54
N THR A 99 -11.64 -7.75 8.30
CA THR A 99 -12.90 -7.62 7.57
C THR A 99 -13.81 -6.62 8.27
N GLY A 100 -14.31 -5.62 7.52
CA GLY A 100 -15.17 -4.55 8.06
C GLY A 100 -14.43 -3.25 8.42
N GLU A 101 -13.09 -3.21 8.38
CA GLU A 101 -12.29 -2.03 8.76
C GLU A 101 -11.95 -1.07 7.61
N LEU A 102 -12.46 -1.30 6.40
CA LEU A 102 -12.20 -0.40 5.28
C LEU A 102 -12.64 1.04 5.58
N SER A 103 -13.80 1.20 6.22
CA SER A 103 -14.34 2.51 6.58
C SER A 103 -13.43 3.27 7.55
N SER A 104 -12.85 2.61 8.56
CA SER A 104 -11.93 3.24 9.51
C SER A 104 -10.65 3.75 8.80
N ARG A 105 -10.12 3.00 7.85
CA ARG A 105 -8.96 3.43 7.05
C ARG A 105 -9.29 4.56 6.09
N ILE A 106 -10.52 4.61 5.54
CA ILE A 106 -10.99 5.75 4.72
C ILE A 106 -11.08 7.02 5.59
N GLN A 107 -11.57 6.93 6.83
CA GLN A 107 -11.59 8.07 7.76
C GLN A 107 -10.17 8.60 8.01
N MET A 108 -9.21 7.72 8.27
CA MET A 108 -7.81 8.06 8.46
C MET A 108 -7.23 8.76 7.23
N THR A 109 -7.39 8.19 6.03
CA THR A 109 -6.87 8.79 4.79
C THR A 109 -7.59 10.09 4.42
N SER A 110 -8.81 10.31 4.87
CA SER A 110 -9.50 11.60 4.75
C SER A 110 -8.80 12.69 5.57
N VAL A 111 -8.35 12.38 6.80
CA VAL A 111 -7.54 13.30 7.62
C VAL A 111 -6.22 13.60 6.91
N VAL A 112 -5.54 12.60 6.37
CA VAL A 112 -4.30 12.75 5.61
C VAL A 112 -4.48 13.75 4.45
N ASN A 113 -5.51 13.56 3.63
CA ASN A 113 -5.78 14.39 2.46
C ASN A 113 -6.14 15.83 2.86
N SER A 114 -7.01 16.01 3.86
CA SER A 114 -7.47 17.32 4.31
C SER A 114 -6.36 18.17 4.91
N ASN A 115 -5.35 17.53 5.53
CA ASN A 115 -4.26 18.22 6.19
C ASN A 115 -2.94 18.17 5.41
N LYS A 116 -2.96 17.66 4.17
CA LYS A 116 -1.78 17.54 3.30
C LYS A 116 -0.60 16.87 3.99
N MET A 117 -0.87 15.77 4.67
CA MET A 117 0.15 15.00 5.38
C MET A 117 0.89 14.08 4.41
N ARG A 118 2.18 13.85 4.65
CA ARG A 118 2.86 12.70 4.06
C ARG A 118 2.46 11.44 4.82
N HIS A 119 1.85 10.47 4.15
CA HIS A 119 1.35 9.26 4.77
C HIS A 119 1.81 7.99 4.04
N GLY A 120 2.50 7.13 4.76
CA GLY A 120 2.85 5.78 4.33
C GLY A 120 1.80 4.77 4.77
N HIS A 121 1.18 4.07 3.81
CA HIS A 121 0.14 3.09 4.08
C HIS A 121 0.70 1.67 3.95
N MET A 122 1.06 1.05 5.08
CA MET A 122 1.66 -0.29 5.15
C MET A 122 0.64 -1.31 5.65
N VAL A 123 -0.52 -1.38 4.98
CA VAL A 123 -1.58 -2.33 5.33
C VAL A 123 -1.12 -3.78 5.08
N ASN A 124 -1.43 -4.68 6.01
CA ASN A 124 -1.02 -6.09 6.01
C ASN A 124 0.51 -6.28 5.92
N ILE A 125 1.26 -5.32 6.42
CA ILE A 125 2.72 -5.42 6.49
C ILE A 125 3.13 -6.60 7.38
N ASN A 126 4.17 -7.30 6.97
CA ASN A 126 4.75 -8.39 7.74
C ASN A 126 6.28 -8.36 7.63
N LYS A 127 6.94 -9.19 8.42
CA LYS A 127 8.42 -9.26 8.46
C LYS A 127 9.03 -9.61 7.11
N GLN A 128 8.38 -10.48 6.34
CA GLN A 128 8.88 -10.87 5.01
C GLN A 128 8.86 -9.69 4.05
N ILE A 129 7.76 -8.93 3.99
CA ILE A 129 7.65 -7.73 3.15
C ILE A 129 8.71 -6.68 3.56
N MET A 130 8.93 -6.51 4.88
CA MET A 130 9.99 -5.62 5.39
C MET A 130 11.40 -6.04 4.97
N LYS A 131 11.66 -7.36 4.92
CA LYS A 131 12.96 -7.94 4.53
C LYS A 131 13.18 -8.03 3.03
N GLU A 132 12.14 -7.95 2.24
CA GLU A 132 12.17 -8.07 0.77
C GLU A 132 11.83 -6.73 0.09
N ALA A 133 10.56 -6.49 -0.16
CA ALA A 133 10.10 -5.36 -0.96
C ALA A 133 10.45 -3.98 -0.34
N MET A 134 10.41 -3.86 0.99
CA MET A 134 10.80 -2.63 1.66
C MET A 134 12.31 -2.34 1.61
N ARG A 135 13.14 -3.30 1.21
CA ARG A 135 14.59 -3.10 0.99
C ARG A 135 14.94 -2.57 -0.39
N ALA A 136 13.96 -2.37 -1.28
CA ALA A 136 14.19 -1.83 -2.61
C ALA A 136 14.85 -0.44 -2.57
N ASP A 137 15.65 -0.15 -3.58
CA ASP A 137 16.18 1.21 -3.82
C ASP A 137 15.05 2.08 -4.41
N TYR A 138 14.32 2.78 -3.53
CA TYR A 138 13.15 3.57 -3.93
C TYR A 138 13.49 4.73 -4.86
N GLN A 139 14.72 5.22 -4.85
CA GLN A 139 15.16 6.21 -5.81
C GLN A 139 15.19 5.60 -7.24
N LYS A 140 15.76 4.40 -7.38
CA LYS A 140 15.77 3.69 -8.66
C LYS A 140 14.37 3.26 -9.10
N VAL A 141 13.50 2.85 -8.16
CA VAL A 141 12.09 2.55 -8.45
C VAL A 141 11.39 3.78 -9.02
N ASP A 142 11.61 4.96 -8.41
CA ASP A 142 11.02 6.22 -8.88
C ASP A 142 11.52 6.62 -10.27
N GLU A 143 12.82 6.53 -10.50
CA GLU A 143 13.44 6.81 -11.80
C GLU A 143 12.93 5.87 -12.90
N LEU A 144 12.81 4.57 -12.60
CA LEU A 144 12.26 3.59 -13.53
C LEU A 144 10.79 3.89 -13.83
N SER A 145 9.99 4.19 -12.79
CA SER A 145 8.58 4.56 -12.93
C SER A 145 8.41 5.79 -13.83
N GLN A 146 9.27 6.79 -13.68
CA GLN A 146 9.24 7.99 -14.53
C GLN A 146 9.54 7.64 -15.98
N LYS A 147 10.58 6.84 -16.26
CA LYS A 147 10.90 6.37 -17.61
C LYS A 147 9.78 5.57 -18.26
N LEU A 148 9.08 4.75 -17.45
CA LEU A 148 7.93 3.97 -17.93
C LEU A 148 6.73 4.87 -18.26
N ILE A 149 6.44 5.88 -17.45
CA ILE A 149 5.37 6.87 -17.74
C ILE A 149 5.64 7.60 -19.06
N GLU A 150 6.88 8.02 -19.30
CA GLU A 150 7.25 8.71 -20.54
C GLU A 150 7.02 7.84 -21.78
N LYS A 151 7.24 6.53 -21.68
CA LYS A 151 6.92 5.56 -22.73
C LYS A 151 5.42 5.32 -22.83
N ALA A 152 4.75 5.10 -21.70
CA ALA A 152 3.32 4.78 -21.62
C ALA A 152 2.44 5.90 -22.17
N ARG A 153 2.79 7.16 -21.93
CA ARG A 153 2.09 8.35 -22.49
C ARG A 153 2.11 8.39 -24.03
N LYS A 154 3.09 7.74 -24.68
CA LYS A 154 3.20 7.66 -26.14
C LYS A 154 2.56 6.41 -26.71
N ALA A 155 2.23 5.43 -25.87
CA ALA A 155 1.65 4.18 -26.30
C ALA A 155 0.20 4.40 -26.76
N ARG A 156 -0.17 3.74 -27.86
CA ARG A 156 -1.57 3.63 -28.32
C ARG A 156 -2.22 2.37 -27.81
N TYR A 157 -1.45 1.29 -27.67
CA TYR A 157 -1.92 0.05 -27.04
C TYR A 157 -0.81 -0.65 -26.28
N ILE A 158 -1.24 -1.43 -25.31
CA ILE A 158 -0.44 -2.40 -24.58
C ILE A 158 -1.06 -3.77 -24.82
N LYS A 159 -0.21 -4.72 -25.24
CA LYS A 159 -0.60 -6.14 -25.38
C LYS A 159 -0.01 -6.92 -24.22
N CYS A 160 -0.82 -7.73 -23.59
CA CYS A 160 -0.40 -8.61 -22.51
C CYS A 160 -0.72 -10.06 -22.87
N LYS A 161 0.31 -10.92 -22.83
CA LYS A 161 0.18 -12.36 -23.02
C LYS A 161 0.83 -13.11 -21.87
N SER A 162 0.20 -14.16 -21.40
CA SER A 162 0.77 -15.06 -20.39
C SER A 162 0.70 -16.51 -20.82
N LYS A 163 1.50 -17.35 -20.17
CA LYS A 163 1.45 -18.81 -20.37
C LYS A 163 0.13 -19.42 -19.89
N GLY A 164 -0.54 -18.78 -18.93
CA GLY A 164 -1.84 -19.18 -18.42
C GLY A 164 -3.01 -18.97 -19.39
N GLY A 165 -2.76 -18.26 -20.52
CA GLY A 165 -3.77 -18.06 -21.57
C GLY A 165 -4.27 -16.62 -21.68
N THR A 166 -3.84 -15.68 -20.84
CA THR A 166 -4.14 -14.26 -21.05
C THR A 166 -3.62 -13.80 -22.41
N ASP A 167 -4.48 -13.19 -23.22
CA ASP A 167 -4.18 -12.51 -24.48
C ASP A 167 -5.11 -11.31 -24.62
N ILE A 168 -4.72 -10.18 -24.08
CA ILE A 168 -5.49 -8.94 -24.09
C ILE A 168 -4.75 -7.81 -24.77
N ILE A 169 -5.50 -6.90 -25.34
CA ILE A 169 -5.04 -5.62 -25.85
C ILE A 169 -5.81 -4.50 -25.16
N ALA A 170 -5.09 -3.56 -24.59
CA ALA A 170 -5.63 -2.34 -24.00
C ALA A 170 -5.27 -1.14 -24.87
N GLU A 171 -6.25 -0.29 -25.21
CA GLU A 171 -6.07 0.92 -26.00
C GLU A 171 -5.88 2.13 -25.09
N PHE A 172 -4.95 3.03 -25.46
CA PHE A 172 -4.60 4.23 -24.71
C PHE A 172 -4.57 5.47 -25.61
N SER A 173 -4.61 6.63 -24.97
CA SER A 173 -4.44 7.95 -25.60
C SER A 173 -3.41 8.77 -24.86
N PRO A 174 -2.65 9.63 -25.55
CA PRO A 174 -1.76 10.61 -24.90
C PRO A 174 -2.46 11.57 -23.94
N LYS A 175 -3.80 11.66 -24.00
CA LYS A 175 -4.63 12.50 -23.11
C LYS A 175 -4.90 11.84 -21.76
N LEU A 176 -4.62 10.55 -21.61
CA LEU A 176 -4.84 9.83 -20.34
C LEU A 176 -3.81 10.27 -19.30
N ASN A 177 -4.30 10.44 -18.08
CA ASN A 177 -3.44 10.74 -16.94
C ASN A 177 -2.86 9.45 -16.36
N TRP A 178 -1.56 9.26 -16.48
CA TRP A 178 -0.83 8.18 -15.85
C TRP A 178 -0.42 8.58 -14.44
N LEU A 179 -0.72 7.74 -13.48
CA LEU A 179 -0.36 7.92 -12.07
C LEU A 179 0.88 7.10 -11.74
N LYS A 180 1.70 7.62 -10.84
CA LYS A 180 2.91 7.00 -10.32
C LYS A 180 2.79 6.81 -8.81
N THR A 181 3.02 5.59 -8.32
CA THR A 181 3.09 5.25 -6.91
C THR A 181 4.39 4.49 -6.63
N SER A 182 5.49 5.20 -6.73
CA SER A 182 6.86 4.64 -6.63
C SER A 182 7.35 4.38 -5.20
N GLY A 183 6.55 4.73 -4.19
CA GLY A 183 6.98 4.72 -2.79
C GLY A 183 7.56 6.06 -2.31
N ILE A 184 7.89 6.99 -3.21
CA ILE A 184 8.26 8.37 -2.83
C ILE A 184 6.98 9.16 -2.55
N ILE A 185 6.73 9.44 -1.27
CA ILE A 185 5.48 10.04 -0.77
C ILE A 185 5.57 11.56 -0.74
N SER A 186 4.47 12.25 -1.08
CA SER A 186 4.37 13.71 -1.02
C SER A 186 3.15 14.15 -0.22
N VAL A 187 3.05 15.44 0.08
CA VAL A 187 1.90 16.05 0.76
C VAL A 187 0.61 16.02 -0.07
N ASP A 188 0.75 15.92 -1.38
CA ASP A 188 -0.38 15.91 -2.31
C ASP A 188 -0.89 14.49 -2.59
N LYS A 189 -0.11 13.48 -2.20
CA LYS A 189 -0.44 12.07 -2.47
C LYS A 189 0.21 11.15 -1.46
N TRP A 190 -0.59 10.56 -0.60
CA TRP A 190 -0.19 9.43 0.22
C TRP A 190 0.08 8.19 -0.65
N GLY A 191 0.78 7.21 -0.15
CA GLY A 191 1.13 6.02 -0.93
C GLY A 191 1.17 4.74 -0.11
N ASN A 192 0.88 3.63 -0.80
CA ASN A 192 1.16 2.32 -0.24
C ASN A 192 2.67 2.10 -0.13
N LEU A 193 3.09 1.44 0.92
CA LEU A 193 4.45 0.94 1.11
C LEU A 193 4.40 -0.57 1.42
N PRO A 194 5.16 -1.37 0.69
CA PRO A 194 6.01 -1.00 -0.46
C PRO A 194 5.21 -0.43 -1.63
N GLY A 195 5.86 0.43 -2.42
CA GLY A 195 5.33 1.01 -3.66
C GLY A 195 6.18 0.63 -4.87
N GLY A 196 5.71 0.91 -6.07
CA GLY A 196 6.46 0.63 -7.30
C GLY A 196 5.57 0.31 -8.51
N GLU A 197 4.55 1.13 -8.77
CA GLU A 197 3.69 0.94 -9.93
C GLU A 197 3.42 2.24 -10.68
N ILE A 198 3.05 2.12 -11.94
CA ILE A 198 2.39 3.15 -12.73
C ILE A 198 1.07 2.59 -13.24
N PHE A 199 0.04 3.42 -13.29
CA PHE A 199 -1.28 2.97 -13.75
C PHE A 199 -2.11 4.08 -14.37
N THR A 200 -3.09 3.66 -15.18
CA THR A 200 -4.14 4.49 -15.73
C THR A 200 -5.34 3.60 -16.09
N SER A 201 -6.49 4.21 -16.43
CA SER A 201 -7.60 3.50 -17.02
C SER A 201 -7.50 3.54 -18.55
N PRO A 202 -7.51 2.40 -19.25
CA PRO A 202 -7.50 2.37 -20.72
C PRO A 202 -8.80 2.92 -21.32
N LEU A 203 -8.76 3.27 -22.62
CA LEU A 203 -9.95 3.65 -23.38
C LEU A 203 -10.79 2.43 -23.73
N ASN A 204 -10.14 1.34 -24.10
CA ASN A 204 -10.79 0.07 -24.40
C ASN A 204 -9.89 -1.11 -24.02
N VAL A 205 -10.49 -2.25 -23.73
CA VAL A 205 -9.82 -3.52 -23.47
C VAL A 205 -10.58 -4.62 -24.21
N GLU A 206 -9.82 -5.46 -24.95
CA GLU A 206 -10.34 -6.60 -25.71
C GLU A 206 -9.51 -7.85 -25.43
N GLY A 207 -10.14 -9.00 -25.48
CA GLY A 207 -9.49 -10.30 -25.46
C GLY A 207 -9.78 -11.16 -24.25
N MET A 208 -8.91 -12.14 -24.01
CA MET A 208 -9.06 -13.11 -22.94
C MET A 208 -8.14 -12.75 -21.76
N PHE A 209 -8.71 -12.55 -20.60
CA PHE A 209 -7.98 -12.46 -19.34
C PHE A 209 -8.13 -13.75 -18.55
N VAL A 210 -7.01 -14.35 -18.15
CA VAL A 210 -7.01 -15.58 -17.34
C VAL A 210 -6.43 -15.27 -15.96
N CYS A 211 -7.23 -15.52 -14.94
CA CYS A 211 -6.80 -15.42 -13.55
C CYS A 211 -6.52 -16.83 -12.99
N ASP A 212 -5.25 -17.11 -12.76
CA ASP A 212 -4.73 -18.37 -12.24
C ASP A 212 -4.07 -18.22 -10.85
N GLY A 213 -4.50 -17.21 -10.10
CA GLY A 213 -4.05 -16.92 -8.74
C GLY A 213 -5.23 -16.58 -7.84
N VAL A 214 -5.23 -15.38 -7.22
CA VAL A 214 -6.29 -14.93 -6.31
C VAL A 214 -7.05 -13.74 -6.87
N VAL A 215 -8.34 -13.63 -6.56
CA VAL A 215 -9.22 -12.56 -7.04
C VAL A 215 -9.64 -11.65 -5.87
N GLY A 216 -8.64 -11.04 -5.21
CA GLY A 216 -8.84 -10.21 -4.03
C GLY A 216 -9.31 -10.98 -2.79
N ASP A 217 -9.28 -10.32 -1.63
CA ASP A 217 -9.51 -10.96 -0.33
C ASP A 217 -10.88 -11.60 -0.22
N TYR A 218 -11.93 -10.89 -0.64
CA TYR A 218 -13.32 -11.36 -0.53
C TYR A 218 -13.57 -12.65 -1.32
N LEU A 219 -13.15 -12.67 -2.59
CA LEU A 219 -13.37 -13.85 -3.44
C LEU A 219 -12.40 -14.98 -3.10
N CYS A 220 -11.18 -14.66 -2.65
CA CYS A 220 -10.21 -15.66 -2.20
C CYS A 220 -10.71 -16.42 -0.97
N GLN A 221 -11.40 -15.75 -0.03
CA GLN A 221 -12.04 -16.43 1.11
C GLN A 221 -13.10 -17.45 0.67
N LYS A 222 -13.78 -17.19 -0.44
CA LYS A 222 -14.85 -18.05 -0.96
C LYS A 222 -14.35 -19.14 -1.89
N TYR A 223 -13.43 -18.82 -2.78
CA TYR A 223 -13.00 -19.70 -3.88
C TYR A 223 -11.53 -20.16 -3.78
N GLY A 224 -10.77 -19.60 -2.85
CA GLY A 224 -9.35 -19.93 -2.66
C GLY A 224 -8.44 -19.42 -3.79
N ASP A 225 -7.32 -20.11 -3.96
CA ASP A 225 -6.37 -19.92 -5.05
C ASP A 225 -6.89 -20.64 -6.30
N LEU A 226 -6.92 -19.96 -7.43
CA LEU A 226 -7.43 -20.48 -8.71
C LEU A 226 -6.36 -21.18 -9.56
N LYS A 227 -5.21 -21.52 -8.98
CA LYS A 227 -4.08 -22.13 -9.69
C LYS A 227 -4.46 -23.39 -10.48
N ASP A 228 -5.29 -24.25 -9.89
CA ASP A 228 -5.74 -25.52 -10.49
C ASP A 228 -7.10 -25.38 -11.21
N THR A 229 -7.79 -24.27 -11.02
CA THR A 229 -9.11 -23.98 -11.61
C THR A 229 -9.15 -22.53 -12.13
N PRO A 230 -8.37 -22.18 -13.16
CA PRO A 230 -8.28 -20.81 -13.65
C PRO A 230 -9.64 -20.24 -14.07
N LEU A 231 -9.84 -18.96 -13.79
CA LEU A 231 -11.00 -18.20 -14.26
C LEU A 231 -10.64 -17.54 -15.59
N TYR A 232 -11.39 -17.89 -16.64
CA TYR A 232 -11.30 -17.31 -17.98
C TYR A 232 -12.33 -16.21 -18.11
N ILE A 233 -11.93 -15.02 -18.50
CA ILE A 233 -12.78 -13.85 -18.67
C ILE A 233 -12.62 -13.32 -20.09
N GLU A 234 -13.64 -13.48 -20.92
CA GLU A 234 -13.70 -12.84 -22.23
C GLU A 234 -14.15 -11.39 -22.08
N ILE A 235 -13.35 -10.48 -22.62
CA ILE A 235 -13.59 -9.04 -22.55
C ILE A 235 -13.83 -8.52 -23.97
N GLU A 236 -14.97 -7.84 -24.18
CA GLU A 236 -15.35 -7.18 -25.43
C GLU A 236 -15.86 -5.77 -25.08
N ASP A 237 -15.38 -4.73 -25.78
CA ASP A 237 -15.70 -3.33 -25.51
C ASP A 237 -15.55 -2.93 -24.02
N SER A 238 -14.46 -3.35 -23.38
CA SER A 238 -14.17 -3.11 -21.97
C SER A 238 -15.20 -3.67 -20.99
N ARG A 239 -16.02 -4.64 -21.40
CA ARG A 239 -17.02 -5.32 -20.58
C ARG A 239 -16.77 -6.82 -20.56
N ILE A 240 -17.09 -7.42 -19.44
CA ILE A 240 -17.07 -8.88 -19.34
C ILE A 240 -18.23 -9.40 -20.22
N LYS A 241 -17.90 -10.17 -21.26
CA LYS A 241 -18.85 -10.85 -22.13
C LYS A 241 -19.19 -12.23 -21.59
N GLU A 242 -18.17 -12.97 -21.18
CA GLU A 242 -18.32 -14.31 -20.67
C GLU A 242 -17.28 -14.59 -19.58
N MET A 243 -17.66 -15.40 -18.60
CA MET A 243 -16.76 -15.94 -17.59
C MET A 243 -16.92 -17.45 -17.51
N ASN A 244 -15.80 -18.16 -17.49
CA ASN A 244 -15.79 -19.61 -17.39
C ASN A 244 -14.73 -20.05 -16.36
N CYS A 245 -15.16 -20.90 -15.41
CA CYS A 245 -14.28 -21.49 -14.39
C CYS A 245 -14.79 -22.91 -14.10
N GLN A 246 -13.86 -23.84 -13.88
CA GLN A 246 -14.23 -25.22 -13.51
C GLN A 246 -14.62 -25.35 -12.04
N ASN A 247 -14.35 -24.33 -11.23
CA ASN A 247 -14.71 -24.28 -9.82
C ASN A 247 -16.14 -23.73 -9.68
N THR A 248 -17.13 -24.60 -9.70
CA THR A 248 -18.55 -24.27 -9.51
C THR A 248 -19.02 -24.55 -8.09
#